data_37d634c40447a8dc98101550c7696909
#
_entry.id   37d634c40447a8dc98101550c7696909
#
_cell.length_a   1.000
_cell.length_b   1.000
_cell.length_c   1.000
_cell.angle_alpha   90.00
_cell.angle_beta   90.00
_cell.angle_gamma   90.00
#
_symmetry.space_group_name_H-M   'P 1'
#
loop_
_entity.id
_entity.type
_entity.pdbx_description
1 polymer ?
#
loop_
_entity_poly.entity_id
_entity_poly.type
_entity_poly.pdbx_seq_one_letter_code
_entity_poly.pdbx_strand_id
1 'polypeptide(L)'
;MQRDEISLESPIDVKITWAEKCYHKVMGELLRDKEIAELLDELKGAIHASHKEMAEAGVVDECRDCEEREGGSCCGAGLENRYDGSLLLINLLLGVKLPEQGYDPSSCFFLGEQGCLLLARHVICVNYLCKKISGHIDSEKIAALQGKEGVELELLFHLQERIKEKIR
;
A
#
# COMPACT_ATOMS: atom_id res chain seq x y z
N MET A 1 30.06 8.93 5.34
CA MET A 1 28.85 9.19 4.53
C MET A 1 27.67 8.89 5.43
N GLN A 2 27.04 9.91 6.00
CA GLN A 2 25.84 9.73 6.82
C GLN A 2 24.80 9.06 5.92
N ARG A 3 24.40 7.84 6.31
CA ARG A 3 23.15 7.25 5.81
C ARG A 3 22.05 8.13 6.39
N ASP A 4 21.28 8.77 5.54
CA ASP A 4 20.03 9.40 5.95
C ASP A 4 19.10 8.25 6.41
N GLU A 5 19.26 7.82 7.66
CA GLU A 5 18.40 6.83 8.27
C GLU A 5 17.02 7.45 8.45
N ILE A 6 16.13 7.07 7.56
CA ILE A 6 14.73 7.44 7.69
C ILE A 6 14.09 6.56 8.77
N SER A 7 13.47 7.19 9.76
CA SER A 7 12.72 6.48 10.79
C SER A 7 11.24 6.36 10.43
N LEU A 8 10.53 5.45 11.10
CA LEU A 8 9.08 5.36 10.96
C LEU A 8 8.38 6.65 11.43
N GLU A 9 8.98 7.39 12.35
CA GLU A 9 8.46 8.65 12.89
C GLU A 9 8.76 9.87 12.01
N SER A 10 9.59 9.72 10.96
CA SER A 10 9.86 10.81 10.02
C SER A 10 8.57 11.29 9.35
N PRO A 11 8.42 12.59 9.07
CA PRO A 11 7.29 13.12 8.31
C PRO A 11 7.15 12.46 6.94
N ILE A 12 5.92 12.40 6.41
CA ILE A 12 5.64 11.69 5.16
C ILE A 12 6.38 12.27 3.95
N ASP A 13 6.52 13.56 3.87
CA ASP A 13 7.27 14.27 2.81
C ASP A 13 8.76 13.88 2.83
N VAL A 14 9.33 13.72 4.02
CA VAL A 14 10.70 13.23 4.19
C VAL A 14 10.85 11.79 3.73
N LYS A 15 9.89 10.92 4.07
CA LYS A 15 9.84 9.53 3.63
C LYS A 15 9.70 9.41 2.10
N ILE A 16 8.84 10.22 1.49
CA ILE A 16 8.67 10.28 0.04
C ILE A 16 9.99 10.71 -0.63
N THR A 17 10.56 11.81 -0.17
CA THR A 17 11.84 12.32 -0.71
C THR A 17 12.96 11.27 -0.60
N TRP A 18 13.04 10.56 0.51
CA TRP A 18 14.00 9.47 0.68
C TRP A 18 13.75 8.32 -0.30
N ALA A 19 12.49 7.89 -0.44
CA ALA A 19 12.12 6.81 -1.34
C ALA A 19 12.44 7.14 -2.80
N GLU A 20 12.18 8.38 -3.24
CA GLU A 20 12.51 8.85 -4.59
C GLU A 20 14.02 8.89 -4.83
N LYS A 21 14.80 9.44 -3.90
CA LYS A 21 16.26 9.44 -3.99
C LYS A 21 16.83 8.02 -4.04
N CYS A 22 16.30 7.13 -3.18
CA CYS A 22 16.69 5.74 -3.15
C CYS A 22 16.34 5.05 -4.48
N TYR A 23 15.14 5.27 -5.00
CA TYR A 23 14.68 4.73 -6.29
C TYR A 23 15.66 5.10 -7.42
N HIS A 24 15.97 6.39 -7.58
CA HIS A 24 16.90 6.83 -8.63
C HIS A 24 18.31 6.22 -8.49
N LYS A 25 18.73 5.95 -7.26
CA LYS A 25 20.06 5.37 -7.01
C LYS A 25 20.16 3.88 -7.26
N VAL A 26 19.13 3.11 -6.84
CA VAL A 26 19.24 1.65 -6.78
C VAL A 26 18.28 0.90 -7.71
N MET A 27 17.32 1.56 -8.38
CA MET A 27 16.32 0.88 -9.19
C MET A 27 16.93 -0.04 -10.25
N GLY A 28 18.01 0.40 -10.91
CA GLY A 28 18.66 -0.37 -11.96
C GLY A 28 19.33 -1.64 -11.43
N GLU A 29 19.80 -1.64 -10.20
CA GLU A 29 20.35 -2.81 -9.51
C GLU A 29 19.23 -3.74 -9.05
N LEU A 30 18.20 -3.18 -8.38
CA LEU A 30 17.07 -3.95 -7.88
C LEU A 30 16.32 -4.68 -9.00
N LEU A 31 16.06 -4.00 -10.12
CA LEU A 31 15.34 -4.60 -11.25
C LEU A 31 16.15 -5.64 -12.02
N ARG A 32 17.49 -5.68 -11.88
CA ARG A 32 18.36 -6.74 -12.41
C ARG A 32 18.46 -7.94 -11.47
N ASP A 33 18.13 -7.78 -10.20
CA ASP A 33 18.06 -8.91 -9.27
C ASP A 33 16.83 -9.76 -9.64
N LYS A 34 17.10 -11.01 -10.06
CA LYS A 34 16.06 -11.92 -10.58
C LYS A 34 14.97 -12.19 -9.56
N GLU A 35 15.35 -12.40 -8.31
CA GLU A 35 14.41 -12.68 -7.22
C GLU A 35 13.50 -11.48 -6.95
N ILE A 36 14.05 -10.27 -6.91
CA ILE A 36 13.27 -9.03 -6.74
C ILE A 36 12.32 -8.81 -7.92
N ALA A 37 12.78 -9.02 -9.16
CA ALA A 37 11.96 -8.87 -10.34
C ALA A 37 10.79 -9.87 -10.36
N GLU A 38 11.03 -11.13 -9.98
CA GLU A 38 10.00 -12.15 -9.85
C GLU A 38 8.99 -11.79 -8.75
N LEU A 39 9.46 -11.39 -7.57
CA LEU A 39 8.59 -10.98 -6.46
C LEU A 39 7.74 -9.73 -6.81
N LEU A 40 8.29 -8.77 -7.54
CA LEU A 40 7.54 -7.60 -8.02
C LEU A 40 6.40 -8.01 -8.96
N ASP A 41 6.66 -8.92 -9.89
CA ASP A 41 5.66 -9.40 -10.84
C ASP A 41 4.56 -10.22 -10.14
N GLU A 42 4.95 -11.12 -9.25
CA GLU A 42 4.01 -11.90 -8.44
C GLU A 42 3.17 -11.01 -7.52
N LEU A 43 3.77 -10.03 -6.86
CA LEU A 43 3.07 -9.06 -6.02
C LEU A 43 2.05 -8.25 -6.82
N LYS A 44 2.41 -7.79 -7.99
CA LYS A 44 1.50 -7.06 -8.89
C LYS A 44 0.28 -7.90 -9.26
N GLY A 45 0.48 -9.18 -9.56
CA GLY A 45 -0.59 -10.14 -9.80
C GLY A 45 -1.48 -10.38 -8.58
N ALA A 46 -0.88 -10.52 -7.39
CA ALA A 46 -1.60 -10.70 -6.13
C ALA A 46 -2.43 -9.47 -5.75
N ILE A 47 -1.88 -8.26 -5.92
CA ILE A 47 -2.60 -7.00 -5.70
C ILE A 47 -3.83 -6.93 -6.62
N HIS A 48 -3.65 -7.26 -7.90
CA HIS A 48 -4.76 -7.27 -8.85
C HIS A 48 -5.84 -8.28 -8.45
N ALA A 49 -5.45 -9.46 -8.01
CA ALA A 49 -6.38 -10.51 -7.56
C ALA A 49 -7.15 -10.10 -6.31
N SER A 50 -6.50 -9.49 -5.32
CA SER A 50 -7.16 -9.03 -4.09
C SER A 50 -8.09 -7.85 -4.35
N HIS A 51 -7.72 -6.89 -5.20
CA HIS A 51 -8.59 -5.77 -5.60
C HIS A 51 -9.83 -6.25 -6.37
N LYS A 52 -9.66 -7.22 -7.26
CA LYS A 52 -10.78 -7.84 -7.97
C LYS A 52 -11.75 -8.51 -6.99
N GLU A 53 -11.23 -9.32 -6.08
CA GLU A 53 -12.03 -10.00 -5.05
C GLU A 53 -12.75 -8.99 -4.14
N MET A 54 -12.08 -7.90 -3.76
CA MET A 54 -12.64 -6.82 -2.96
C MET A 54 -13.83 -6.15 -3.64
N ALA A 55 -13.72 -5.90 -4.95
CA ALA A 55 -14.82 -5.35 -5.76
C ALA A 55 -15.98 -6.34 -5.90
N GLU A 56 -15.70 -7.59 -6.21
CA GLU A 56 -16.70 -8.66 -6.39
C GLU A 56 -17.42 -9.01 -5.07
N ALA A 57 -16.73 -8.89 -3.93
CA ALA A 57 -17.33 -9.06 -2.61
C ALA A 57 -18.24 -7.90 -2.19
N GLY A 58 -18.17 -6.74 -2.85
CA GLY A 58 -18.94 -5.55 -2.53
C GLY A 58 -18.31 -4.62 -1.50
N VAL A 59 -17.07 -4.88 -1.07
CA VAL A 59 -16.34 -4.05 -0.09
C VAL A 59 -16.10 -2.63 -0.63
N VAL A 60 -15.76 -2.51 -1.90
CA VAL A 60 -15.53 -1.20 -2.55
C VAL A 60 -16.78 -0.33 -2.49
N ASP A 61 -17.94 -0.90 -2.73
CA ASP A 61 -19.22 -0.17 -2.70
C ASP A 61 -19.58 0.26 -1.27
N GLU A 62 -19.35 -0.60 -0.27
CA GLU A 62 -19.53 -0.26 1.15
C GLU A 62 -18.59 0.86 1.61
N CYS A 63 -17.32 0.83 1.20
CA CYS A 63 -16.35 1.86 1.52
C CYS A 63 -16.70 3.21 0.86
N ARG A 64 -17.14 3.18 -0.40
CA ARG A 64 -17.58 4.38 -1.12
C ARG A 64 -18.82 4.99 -0.46
N ASP A 65 -19.79 4.18 -0.11
CA ASP A 65 -21.01 4.63 0.57
C ASP A 65 -20.70 5.27 1.93
N CYS A 66 -19.76 4.70 2.68
CA CYS A 66 -19.28 5.23 3.94
C CYS A 66 -18.62 6.61 3.77
N GLU A 67 -17.77 6.77 2.75
CA GLU A 67 -17.08 8.04 2.47
C GLU A 67 -18.04 9.15 2.01
N GLU A 68 -18.98 8.82 1.13
CA GLU A 68 -19.92 9.79 0.54
C GLU A 68 -21.06 10.19 1.48
N ARG A 69 -21.55 9.26 2.31
CA ARG A 69 -22.78 9.44 3.09
C ARG A 69 -22.57 9.54 4.59
N GLU A 70 -21.54 8.94 5.13
CA GLU A 70 -21.33 8.84 6.58
C GLU A 70 -20.21 9.78 7.11
N GLY A 71 -19.70 10.68 6.26
CA GLY A 71 -18.81 11.76 6.66
C GLY A 71 -17.35 11.38 6.88
N GLY A 72 -16.88 10.32 6.27
CA GLY A 72 -15.46 9.96 6.23
C GLY A 72 -15.19 8.48 6.21
N SER A 73 -14.11 8.12 5.53
CA SER A 73 -13.62 6.75 5.44
C SER A 73 -12.61 6.43 6.56
N CYS A 74 -12.25 5.15 6.70
CA CYS A 74 -11.16 4.70 7.57
C CYS A 74 -9.78 5.24 7.14
N CYS A 75 -9.68 5.80 5.93
CA CYS A 75 -8.48 6.46 5.40
C CYS A 75 -8.34 7.88 5.95
N GLY A 76 -8.33 8.02 7.27
CA GLY A 76 -8.18 9.30 7.96
C GLY A 76 -6.76 9.85 7.94
N ALA A 77 -6.63 11.14 8.20
CA ALA A 77 -5.34 11.82 8.34
C ALA A 77 -4.47 11.15 9.41
N GLY A 78 -3.20 10.99 9.10
CA GLY A 78 -2.23 10.33 9.98
C GLY A 78 -1.97 8.85 9.63
N LEU A 79 -2.83 8.20 8.85
CA LEU A 79 -2.62 6.82 8.43
C LEU A 79 -1.37 6.65 7.55
N GLU A 80 -1.03 7.69 6.78
CA GLU A 80 0.18 7.76 5.97
C GLU A 80 1.47 7.58 6.79
N ASN A 81 1.45 7.91 8.08
CA ASN A 81 2.61 7.78 8.95
C ASN A 81 2.99 6.31 9.23
N ARG A 82 2.10 5.36 8.95
CA ARG A 82 2.36 3.91 9.04
C ARG A 82 3.29 3.40 7.94
N TYR A 83 3.38 4.13 6.84
CA TYR A 83 4.25 3.76 5.73
C TYR A 83 5.72 4.03 6.06
N ASP A 84 6.57 3.04 5.84
CA ASP A 84 8.02 3.21 5.88
C ASP A 84 8.59 3.51 4.48
N GLY A 85 9.85 3.93 4.43
CA GLY A 85 10.50 4.27 3.16
C GLY A 85 10.59 3.09 2.19
N SER A 86 10.75 1.86 2.69
CA SER A 86 10.87 0.67 1.84
C SER A 86 9.54 0.33 1.16
N LEU A 87 8.41 0.52 1.82
CA LEU A 87 7.08 0.33 1.24
C LEU A 87 6.78 1.39 0.17
N LEU A 88 7.21 2.62 0.37
CA LEU A 88 7.12 3.68 -0.65
C LEU A 88 8.03 3.39 -1.85
N LEU A 89 9.24 2.89 -1.61
CA LEU A 89 10.14 2.45 -2.68
C LEU A 89 9.53 1.33 -3.52
N ILE A 90 8.86 0.36 -2.90
CA ILE A 90 8.14 -0.71 -3.62
C ILE A 90 7.07 -0.12 -4.53
N ASN A 91 6.30 0.87 -4.07
CA ASN A 91 5.32 1.54 -4.92
C ASN A 91 5.96 2.20 -6.15
N LEU A 92 7.11 2.86 -5.98
CA LEU A 92 7.87 3.41 -7.11
C LEU A 92 8.35 2.32 -8.08
N LEU A 93 8.83 1.18 -7.57
CA LEU A 93 9.22 0.02 -8.39
C LEU A 93 8.04 -0.61 -9.14
N LEU A 94 6.84 -0.53 -8.58
CA LEU A 94 5.58 -0.94 -9.23
C LEU A 94 5.06 0.09 -10.24
N GLY A 95 5.73 1.22 -10.40
CA GLY A 95 5.38 2.28 -11.34
C GLY A 95 4.39 3.32 -10.82
N VAL A 96 4.15 3.34 -9.51
CA VAL A 96 3.31 4.37 -8.87
C VAL A 96 4.08 5.69 -8.80
N LYS A 97 3.45 6.79 -9.16
CA LYS A 97 3.94 8.13 -8.88
C LYS A 97 3.44 8.55 -7.50
N LEU A 98 4.35 8.82 -6.58
CA LEU A 98 3.97 9.32 -5.25
C LEU A 98 3.47 10.76 -5.34
N PRO A 99 2.41 11.13 -4.59
CA PRO A 99 1.87 12.48 -4.61
C PRO A 99 2.81 13.47 -3.90
N GLU A 100 2.85 14.70 -4.41
CA GLU A 100 3.62 15.80 -3.80
C GLU A 100 2.85 16.46 -2.63
N GLN A 101 1.53 16.31 -2.61
CA GLN A 101 0.63 16.86 -1.59
C GLN A 101 -0.59 15.97 -1.42
N GLY A 102 -1.20 16.01 -0.23
CA GLY A 102 -2.47 15.32 0.04
C GLY A 102 -3.62 15.97 -0.71
N TYR A 103 -4.63 15.17 -1.08
CA TYR A 103 -5.84 15.64 -1.75
C TYR A 103 -6.78 16.39 -0.77
N ASP A 104 -6.94 15.84 0.43
CA ASP A 104 -7.79 16.38 1.49
C ASP A 104 -7.04 16.33 2.84
N PRO A 105 -6.91 17.47 3.54
CA PRO A 105 -6.20 17.54 4.83
C PRO A 105 -6.81 16.67 5.93
N SER A 106 -8.09 16.31 5.84
CA SER A 106 -8.80 15.46 6.82
C SER A 106 -8.64 13.96 6.52
N SER A 107 -8.07 13.62 5.38
CA SER A 107 -7.90 12.25 4.90
C SER A 107 -6.43 11.83 4.88
N CYS A 108 -6.18 10.53 4.73
CA CYS A 108 -4.84 10.01 4.50
C CYS A 108 -4.18 10.71 3.29
N PHE A 109 -2.90 11.04 3.43
CA PHE A 109 -2.11 11.70 2.38
C PHE A 109 -2.15 10.99 1.02
N PHE A 110 -2.30 9.66 1.02
CA PHE A 110 -2.36 8.85 -0.19
C PHE A 110 -3.78 8.59 -0.72
N LEU A 111 -4.81 9.12 -0.06
CA LEU A 111 -6.18 9.01 -0.55
C LEU A 111 -6.43 10.08 -1.61
N GLY A 112 -6.68 9.63 -2.85
CA GLY A 112 -7.09 10.49 -3.96
C GLY A 112 -8.60 10.48 -4.18
N GLU A 113 -9.05 11.17 -5.19
CA GLU A 113 -10.48 11.30 -5.53
C GLU A 113 -11.16 9.97 -5.81
N GLN A 114 -10.44 9.01 -6.38
CA GLN A 114 -10.96 7.69 -6.76
C GLN A 114 -10.46 6.55 -5.87
N GLY A 115 -9.93 6.85 -4.70
CA GLY A 115 -9.39 5.88 -3.77
C GLY A 115 -7.88 6.04 -3.54
N CYS A 116 -7.28 5.03 -2.92
CA CYS A 116 -5.85 5.05 -2.60
C CYS A 116 -4.98 5.10 -3.87
N LEU A 117 -4.01 6.01 -3.88
CA LEU A 117 -3.05 6.17 -4.98
C LEU A 117 -1.97 5.08 -5.01
N LEU A 118 -1.77 4.38 -3.89
CA LEU A 118 -0.76 3.33 -3.76
C LEU A 118 -1.29 1.98 -4.22
N LEU A 119 -0.43 1.19 -4.85
CA LEU A 119 -0.68 -0.22 -5.19
C LEU A 119 -0.34 -1.13 -4.00
N ALA A 120 0.90 -1.07 -3.52
CA ALA A 120 1.31 -1.79 -2.33
C ALA A 120 0.93 -0.97 -1.09
N ARG A 121 -0.06 -1.47 -0.35
CA ARG A 121 -0.63 -0.78 0.81
C ARG A 121 -0.15 -1.38 2.12
N HIS A 122 -0.14 -0.58 3.16
CA HIS A 122 0.16 -1.05 4.52
C HIS A 122 -0.84 -2.15 4.94
N VAL A 123 -0.37 -3.11 5.75
CA VAL A 123 -1.19 -4.24 6.22
C VAL A 123 -2.52 -3.80 6.83
N ILE A 124 -2.54 -2.71 7.60
CA ILE A 124 -3.78 -2.13 8.16
C ILE A 124 -4.76 -1.73 7.06
N CYS A 125 -4.26 -1.16 5.94
CA CYS A 125 -5.10 -0.72 4.83
C CYS A 125 -5.68 -1.89 4.02
N VAL A 126 -4.95 -2.98 3.94
CA VAL A 126 -5.36 -4.19 3.20
C VAL A 126 -6.32 -5.03 4.05
N ASN A 127 -6.00 -5.23 5.32
CA ASN A 127 -6.58 -6.28 6.17
C ASN A 127 -7.67 -5.76 7.12
N TYR A 128 -7.94 -4.45 7.15
CA TYR A 128 -8.95 -3.87 8.04
C TYR A 128 -10.36 -4.11 7.52
N LEU A 129 -11.16 -4.77 8.33
CA LEU A 129 -12.60 -4.98 8.10
C LEU A 129 -13.40 -4.31 9.23
N CYS A 130 -14.10 -3.24 8.89
CA CYS A 130 -14.99 -2.57 9.85
C CYS A 130 -16.26 -3.39 10.11
N LYS A 131 -17.00 -3.04 11.17
CA LYS A 131 -18.25 -3.69 11.53
C LYS A 131 -19.32 -3.61 10.43
N LYS A 132 -19.34 -2.53 9.64
CA LYS A 132 -20.25 -2.38 8.51
C LYS A 132 -19.97 -3.43 7.44
N ILE A 133 -18.72 -3.62 7.06
CA ILE A 133 -18.32 -4.65 6.09
C ILE A 133 -18.66 -6.04 6.61
N SER A 134 -18.24 -6.37 7.84
CA SER A 134 -18.50 -7.70 8.42
C SER A 134 -19.97 -7.98 8.69
N GLY A 135 -20.79 -6.93 8.84
CA GLY A 135 -22.24 -7.04 9.01
C GLY A 135 -23.05 -7.13 7.72
N HIS A 136 -22.55 -6.60 6.61
CA HIS A 136 -23.26 -6.53 5.33
C HIS A 136 -22.78 -7.54 4.28
N ILE A 137 -21.55 -8.02 4.40
CA ILE A 137 -20.94 -8.93 3.42
C ILE A 137 -20.94 -10.35 3.98
N ASP A 138 -21.27 -11.28 3.11
CA ASP A 138 -21.27 -12.71 3.41
C ASP A 138 -19.88 -13.19 3.91
N SER A 139 -19.89 -14.03 4.96
CA SER A 139 -18.66 -14.52 5.58
C SER A 139 -17.77 -15.35 4.66
N GLU A 140 -18.36 -16.07 3.69
CA GLU A 140 -17.60 -16.84 2.70
C GLU A 140 -16.88 -15.91 1.71
N LYS A 141 -17.51 -14.81 1.32
CA LYS A 141 -16.87 -13.76 0.50
C LYS A 141 -15.75 -13.07 1.24
N ILE A 142 -15.93 -12.77 2.52
CA ILE A 142 -14.87 -12.20 3.37
C ILE A 142 -13.71 -13.18 3.48
N ALA A 143 -13.95 -14.46 3.71
CA ALA A 143 -12.90 -15.49 3.79
C ALA A 143 -12.13 -15.62 2.46
N ALA A 144 -12.81 -15.59 1.32
CA ALA A 144 -12.19 -15.61 0.00
C ALA A 144 -11.30 -14.38 -0.22
N LEU A 145 -11.77 -13.20 0.16
CA LEU A 145 -11.00 -11.95 0.12
C LEU A 145 -9.76 -12.03 0.99
N GLN A 146 -9.90 -12.44 2.26
CA GLN A 146 -8.77 -12.60 3.19
C GLN A 146 -7.73 -13.59 2.68
N GLY A 147 -8.14 -14.64 1.97
CA GLY A 147 -7.23 -15.56 1.31
C GLY A 147 -6.36 -14.88 0.23
N LYS A 148 -6.95 -14.00 -0.58
CA LYS A 148 -6.22 -13.20 -1.59
C LYS A 148 -5.31 -12.15 -0.95
N GLU A 149 -5.81 -11.45 0.06
CA GLU A 149 -5.04 -10.45 0.82
C GLU A 149 -3.84 -11.10 1.54
N GLY A 150 -4.01 -12.32 2.05
CA GLY A 150 -2.93 -13.08 2.69
C GLY A 150 -1.76 -13.34 1.73
N VAL A 151 -2.04 -13.73 0.49
CA VAL A 151 -1.02 -13.92 -0.56
C VAL A 151 -0.31 -12.62 -0.89
N GLU A 152 -1.08 -11.54 -1.07
CA GLU A 152 -0.54 -10.19 -1.31
C GLU A 152 0.42 -9.75 -0.20
N LEU A 153 0.00 -9.89 1.06
CA LEU A 153 0.78 -9.45 2.22
C LEU A 153 2.03 -10.31 2.43
N GLU A 154 1.98 -11.59 2.17
CA GLU A 154 3.14 -12.48 2.25
C GLU A 154 4.20 -12.11 1.21
N LEU A 155 3.79 -11.93 -0.05
CA LEU A 155 4.69 -11.48 -1.13
C LEU A 155 5.28 -10.11 -0.84
N LEU A 156 4.47 -9.19 -0.35
CA LEU A 156 4.93 -7.85 0.05
C LEU A 156 5.99 -7.92 1.14
N PHE A 157 5.78 -8.74 2.16
CA PHE A 157 6.74 -8.94 3.24
C PHE A 157 8.07 -9.48 2.70
N HIS A 158 8.06 -10.54 1.90
CA HIS A 158 9.27 -11.12 1.33
C HIS A 158 10.03 -10.12 0.45
N LEU A 159 9.32 -9.39 -0.41
CA LEU A 159 9.92 -8.37 -1.25
C LEU A 159 10.54 -7.24 -0.41
N GLN A 160 9.84 -6.79 0.61
CA GLN A 160 10.31 -5.71 1.48
C GLN A 160 11.59 -6.11 2.23
N GLU A 161 11.65 -7.32 2.77
CA GLU A 161 12.85 -7.84 3.43
C GLU A 161 14.03 -7.97 2.44
N ARG A 162 13.76 -8.50 1.26
CA ARG A 162 14.79 -8.63 0.22
C ARG A 162 15.36 -7.29 -0.23
N ILE A 163 14.51 -6.29 -0.41
CA ILE A 163 14.94 -4.92 -0.75
C ILE A 163 15.75 -4.32 0.38
N LYS A 164 15.32 -4.44 1.64
CA LYS A 164 16.06 -3.95 2.80
C LYS A 164 17.46 -4.53 2.90
N GLU A 165 17.66 -5.80 2.57
CA GLU A 165 18.98 -6.43 2.52
C GLU A 165 19.90 -5.79 1.48
N LYS A 166 19.35 -5.38 0.33
CA LYS A 166 20.11 -4.79 -0.78
C LYS A 166 20.48 -3.33 -0.57
N ILE A 167 19.65 -2.57 0.13
CA ILE A 167 19.84 -1.12 0.33
C ILE A 167 20.55 -0.77 1.65
N ARG A 168 20.90 -1.78 2.46
CA ARG A 168 21.71 -1.64 3.69
C ARG A 168 23.24 -1.44 3.40
#